data_3a424d1264c079f4a5f96ccf044034bc
#
_entry.id   3a424d1264c079f4a5f96ccf044034bc
#
_cell.length_a   1.000
_cell.length_b   1.000
_cell.length_c   1.000
_cell.angle_alpha   90.00
_cell.angle_beta   90.00
_cell.angle_gamma   90.00
#
_symmetry.space_group_name_H-M   'P 1'
#
loop_
_entity.id
_entity.type
_entity.pdbx_description
1 polymer ?
#
loop_
_entity_poly.entity_id
_entity_poly.type
_entity_poly.pdbx_seq_one_letter_code
_entity_poly.pdbx_strand_id
1 'polypeptide(L)'
;MKLERKNKILLISIALLLVSINPGAMENNFVLVDKLVPENIRLTNNISSGEEFYPAEKTINAFLKKWTIAGASVAIAKDGKLIYAKGFGYSDTATRTQTQPYSQFRIASISKLITAIGIMKLQEQGKLSVNDSVFGPGGILNDPYFSNPKDKRVNSITVAHLLSHEGGWSQRYGDQMFMPVVIAKAMGVKAPVDTKTIVRYALNKKLQYTPGKGKAYSNLGYSILGLIIEKVSGMPYEDFCRKTIFEPLGIYDMKIAGNLPSEKAPFEATYYIPSDIALKPCIYDSDEMVQPCYGGNDITALGGAGAWVATTPDLMRLLLAVDGFGTRPDILNDESIRFMTDNNNGYAPVGWKATVLGGTWWRTGSFPGSAGMMKRQPDGISWVVLFNSSAWNGPEIYSYISNMMNKVISKIDPMPEYDLFAYSLPTPLKMSLKEYPTQ
;
A
#
# COMPACT_ATOMS: atom_id res chain seq x y z
N MET A 1 27.72 58.79 -38.71
CA MET A 1 28.45 57.55 -38.53
C MET A 1 27.52 56.56 -37.90
N LYS A 2 26.99 55.59 -38.71
CA LYS A 2 25.95 54.64 -38.41
C LYS A 2 26.51 53.50 -37.57
N LEU A 3 25.87 53.14 -36.46
CA LEU A 3 26.05 51.84 -35.78
C LEU A 3 24.78 51.04 -35.92
N GLU A 4 24.86 49.97 -36.69
CA GLU A 4 23.83 48.97 -36.84
C GLU A 4 23.74 48.04 -35.60
N ARG A 5 22.57 47.95 -35.02
CA ARG A 5 22.22 46.88 -34.05
C ARG A 5 21.84 45.64 -34.83
N LYS A 6 22.63 44.57 -34.71
CA LYS A 6 22.24 43.21 -35.15
C LYS A 6 21.48 42.52 -34.05
N ASN A 7 20.18 42.34 -34.25
CA ASN A 7 19.35 41.43 -33.47
C ASN A 7 19.68 39.97 -33.85
N LYS A 8 20.19 39.19 -32.93
CA LYS A 8 20.26 37.74 -33.09
C LYS A 8 18.92 37.14 -32.66
N ILE A 9 18.11 36.78 -33.63
CA ILE A 9 16.95 35.92 -33.45
C ILE A 9 17.48 34.48 -33.37
N LEU A 10 17.30 33.83 -32.21
CA LEU A 10 17.58 32.39 -32.03
C LEU A 10 16.44 31.61 -32.66
N LEU A 11 16.60 31.12 -33.85
CA LEU A 11 15.72 30.17 -34.51
C LEU A 11 15.93 28.79 -33.89
N ILE A 12 14.98 28.34 -33.08
CA ILE A 12 14.87 26.94 -32.67
C ILE A 12 14.30 26.19 -33.88
N SER A 13 15.16 25.48 -34.58
CA SER A 13 14.75 24.58 -35.66
C SER A 13 14.04 23.38 -35.07
N ILE A 14 12.70 23.33 -35.18
CA ILE A 14 11.92 22.11 -34.99
C ILE A 14 12.18 21.25 -36.22
N ALA A 15 13.03 20.24 -36.09
CA ALA A 15 13.19 19.21 -37.09
C ALA A 15 11.91 18.34 -37.09
N LEU A 16 11.03 18.56 -38.05
CA LEU A 16 9.99 17.61 -38.42
C LEU A 16 10.68 16.40 -39.08
N LEU A 17 10.94 15.36 -38.29
CA LEU A 17 11.26 14.05 -38.83
C LEU A 17 9.96 13.43 -39.36
N LEU A 18 9.81 13.42 -40.67
CA LEU A 18 8.89 12.53 -41.36
C LEU A 18 9.38 11.09 -41.16
N VAL A 19 8.89 10.41 -40.12
CA VAL A 19 9.11 8.98 -39.94
C VAL A 19 8.05 8.26 -40.77
N SER A 20 8.48 7.49 -41.73
CA SER A 20 7.65 6.53 -42.47
C SER A 20 6.95 5.62 -41.42
N ILE A 21 5.63 5.63 -41.46
CA ILE A 21 4.76 4.90 -40.53
C ILE A 21 4.97 3.39 -40.72
N ASN A 22 5.73 2.79 -39.77
CA ASN A 22 5.80 1.36 -39.62
C ASN A 22 4.80 0.97 -38.53
N PRO A 23 3.75 0.15 -38.76
CA PRO A 23 2.71 -0.15 -37.75
C PRO A 23 3.26 -0.72 -36.42
N GLY A 24 4.42 -1.40 -36.46
CA GLY A 24 5.08 -1.93 -35.28
C GLY A 24 5.82 -0.90 -34.42
N ALA A 25 6.02 0.35 -34.90
CA ALA A 25 6.69 1.42 -34.15
C ALA A 25 5.71 2.29 -33.35
N MET A 26 4.40 2.20 -33.63
CA MET A 26 3.38 2.96 -32.91
C MET A 26 3.12 2.42 -31.49
N GLU A 27 3.19 1.09 -31.28
CA GLU A 27 2.94 0.51 -29.94
C GLU A 27 4.00 0.91 -28.93
N ASN A 28 5.27 1.02 -29.34
CA ASN A 28 6.35 1.39 -28.40
C ASN A 28 6.40 2.88 -28.03
N ASN A 29 5.86 3.76 -28.88
CA ASN A 29 5.78 5.19 -28.56
C ASN A 29 4.59 5.55 -27.65
N PHE A 30 3.48 4.79 -27.73
CA PHE A 30 2.35 4.96 -26.82
C PHE A 30 2.73 4.60 -25.37
N VAL A 31 3.51 3.54 -25.16
CA VAL A 31 3.97 3.11 -23.83
C VAL A 31 4.90 4.13 -23.17
N LEU A 32 5.68 4.90 -23.94
CA LEU A 32 6.57 5.94 -23.42
C LEU A 32 5.82 7.22 -23.04
N VAL A 33 4.79 7.59 -23.79
CA VAL A 33 3.96 8.77 -23.48
C VAL A 33 3.11 8.54 -22.25
N ASP A 34 2.53 7.33 -22.09
CA ASP A 34 1.76 6.97 -20.89
C ASP A 34 2.59 6.95 -19.61
N LYS A 35 3.91 6.76 -19.69
CA LYS A 35 4.79 6.80 -18.51
C LYS A 35 5.17 8.20 -18.02
N LEU A 36 5.11 9.20 -18.88
CA LEU A 36 5.57 10.57 -18.54
C LEU A 36 4.42 11.49 -18.09
N VAL A 37 3.18 11.17 -18.43
CA VAL A 37 2.03 12.06 -18.19
C VAL A 37 1.33 11.80 -16.84
N PRO A 38 1.22 10.58 -16.32
CA PRO A 38 0.52 10.32 -15.05
C PRO A 38 1.19 10.93 -13.83
N GLU A 39 2.50 11.16 -13.84
CA GLU A 39 3.22 11.72 -12.69
C GLU A 39 2.87 13.19 -12.40
N ASN A 40 2.33 13.91 -13.37
CA ASN A 40 2.07 15.36 -13.25
C ASN A 40 0.61 15.73 -12.97
N ILE A 41 -0.35 14.81 -13.06
CA ILE A 41 -1.77 15.12 -12.85
C ILE A 41 -2.30 14.32 -11.66
N ARG A 42 -2.31 14.98 -10.50
CA ARG A 42 -2.86 14.44 -9.26
C ARG A 42 -4.27 14.96 -9.02
N LEU A 43 -5.15 14.10 -8.56
CA LEU A 43 -6.47 14.51 -8.09
C LEU A 43 -6.32 15.46 -6.89
N THR A 44 -6.98 16.61 -6.96
CA THR A 44 -7.02 17.60 -5.88
C THR A 44 -8.41 17.68 -5.27
N ASN A 45 -8.54 18.34 -4.12
CA ASN A 45 -9.83 18.51 -3.44
C ASN A 45 -10.89 19.22 -4.29
N ASN A 46 -10.46 20.05 -5.25
CA ASN A 46 -11.38 20.79 -6.12
C ASN A 46 -12.19 19.89 -7.06
N ILE A 47 -11.71 18.70 -7.37
CA ILE A 47 -12.38 17.74 -8.26
C ILE A 47 -13.65 17.15 -7.62
N SER A 48 -13.69 17.05 -6.28
CA SER A 48 -14.81 16.51 -5.52
C SER A 48 -15.44 17.61 -4.62
N SER A 49 -15.79 18.74 -5.22
CA SER A 49 -16.30 19.94 -4.49
C SER A 49 -17.79 20.19 -4.69
N GLY A 50 -18.55 19.25 -5.26
CA GLY A 50 -19.99 19.39 -5.49
C GLY A 50 -20.80 19.50 -4.19
N GLU A 51 -21.92 20.24 -4.24
CA GLU A 51 -22.81 20.46 -3.07
C GLU A 51 -23.47 19.14 -2.60
N GLU A 52 -23.63 18.18 -3.49
CA GLU A 52 -24.14 16.83 -3.21
C GLU A 52 -23.32 16.08 -2.14
N PHE A 53 -22.04 16.44 -1.98
CA PHE A 53 -21.16 15.81 -1.00
C PHE A 53 -21.19 16.49 0.39
N TYR A 54 -21.74 17.71 0.53
CA TYR A 54 -21.70 18.43 1.82
C TYR A 54 -22.26 17.65 3.02
N PRO A 55 -23.38 16.92 2.92
CA PRO A 55 -23.90 16.14 4.06
C PRO A 55 -22.96 15.00 4.44
N ALA A 56 -22.30 14.38 3.46
CA ALA A 56 -21.30 13.33 3.64
C ALA A 56 -20.03 13.90 4.29
N GLU A 57 -19.53 15.02 3.80
CA GLU A 57 -18.34 15.71 4.31
C GLU A 57 -18.49 16.19 5.75
N LYS A 58 -19.67 16.69 6.14
CA LYS A 58 -19.99 17.03 7.54
C LYS A 58 -19.84 15.80 8.45
N THR A 59 -20.21 14.61 7.95
CA THR A 59 -20.09 13.36 8.72
C THR A 59 -18.62 12.99 8.93
N ILE A 60 -17.78 13.12 7.89
CA ILE A 60 -16.35 12.89 7.98
C ILE A 60 -15.70 13.88 8.94
N ASN A 61 -15.95 15.19 8.77
CA ASN A 61 -15.40 16.23 9.64
C ASN A 61 -15.78 16.04 11.12
N ALA A 62 -17.03 15.66 11.40
CA ALA A 62 -17.47 15.32 12.76
C ALA A 62 -16.72 14.13 13.34
N PHE A 63 -16.43 13.13 12.52
CA PHE A 63 -15.61 11.98 12.91
C PHE A 63 -14.17 12.38 13.25
N LEU A 64 -13.51 13.16 12.38
CA LEU A 64 -12.15 13.64 12.61
C LEU A 64 -12.06 14.44 13.91
N LYS A 65 -13.02 15.35 14.13
CA LYS A 65 -13.08 16.14 15.37
C LYS A 65 -13.27 15.25 16.61
N LYS A 66 -14.19 14.28 16.53
CA LYS A 66 -14.47 13.35 17.65
C LYS A 66 -13.23 12.56 18.07
N TRP A 67 -12.43 12.11 17.10
CA TRP A 67 -11.28 11.23 17.33
C TRP A 67 -9.94 11.96 17.33
N THR A 68 -9.95 13.31 17.26
CA THR A 68 -8.75 14.17 17.23
C THR A 68 -7.78 13.74 16.11
N ILE A 69 -8.34 13.47 14.93
CA ILE A 69 -7.57 13.07 13.74
C ILE A 69 -7.15 14.33 12.99
N ALA A 70 -5.84 14.51 12.78
CA ALA A 70 -5.28 15.71 12.16
C ALA A 70 -5.63 15.82 10.67
N GLY A 71 -5.55 14.70 9.93
CA GLY A 71 -5.83 14.65 8.51
C GLY A 71 -6.32 13.28 8.06
N ALA A 72 -7.14 13.28 7.01
CA ALA A 72 -7.68 12.09 6.37
C ALA A 72 -7.74 12.24 4.86
N SER A 73 -7.67 11.12 4.14
CA SER A 73 -8.04 11.03 2.73
C SER A 73 -9.09 9.95 2.56
N VAL A 74 -10.10 10.21 1.73
CA VAL A 74 -11.23 9.31 1.48
C VAL A 74 -11.41 9.15 -0.03
N ALA A 75 -11.61 7.92 -0.49
CA ALA A 75 -12.00 7.59 -1.85
C ALA A 75 -13.21 6.66 -1.85
N ILE A 76 -14.15 6.87 -2.76
CA ILE A 76 -15.35 6.04 -2.94
C ILE A 76 -15.47 5.72 -4.44
N ALA A 77 -15.71 4.44 -4.72
CA ALA A 77 -16.02 3.97 -6.07
C ALA A 77 -17.39 3.29 -6.09
N LYS A 78 -18.06 3.37 -7.24
CA LYS A 78 -19.31 2.67 -7.54
C LYS A 78 -19.18 2.02 -8.91
N ASP A 79 -19.43 0.71 -8.98
CA ASP A 79 -19.39 -0.07 -10.23
C ASP A 79 -18.10 0.16 -11.05
N GLY A 80 -16.95 0.12 -10.36
CA GLY A 80 -15.62 0.30 -10.96
C GLY A 80 -15.23 1.75 -11.26
N LYS A 81 -16.09 2.74 -11.06
CA LYS A 81 -15.79 4.18 -11.27
C LYS A 81 -15.43 4.86 -9.96
N LEU A 82 -14.34 5.62 -9.95
CA LEU A 82 -14.02 6.50 -8.82
C LEU A 82 -14.95 7.72 -8.84
N ILE A 83 -15.92 7.77 -7.93
CA ILE A 83 -16.94 8.84 -7.89
C ILE A 83 -16.63 9.96 -6.90
N TYR A 84 -15.69 9.70 -5.96
CA TYR A 84 -15.32 10.67 -4.95
C TYR A 84 -13.87 10.43 -4.49
N ALA A 85 -13.08 11.52 -4.37
CA ALA A 85 -11.75 11.49 -3.77
C ALA A 85 -11.45 12.84 -3.13
N LYS A 86 -11.29 12.88 -1.78
CA LYS A 86 -11.07 14.14 -1.06
C LYS A 86 -10.22 13.96 0.18
N GLY A 87 -9.34 14.95 0.42
CA GLY A 87 -8.59 15.13 1.65
C GLY A 87 -9.32 16.04 2.63
N PHE A 88 -9.14 15.78 3.92
CA PHE A 88 -9.73 16.51 5.04
C PHE A 88 -8.67 16.86 6.08
N GLY A 89 -8.79 18.01 6.72
CA GLY A 89 -7.83 18.46 7.72
C GLY A 89 -6.44 18.70 7.13
N TYR A 90 -5.39 18.38 7.87
CA TYR A 90 -4.02 18.72 7.54
C TYR A 90 -3.15 17.47 7.38
N SER A 91 -2.44 17.38 6.27
CA SER A 91 -1.35 16.42 6.09
C SER A 91 -0.13 16.81 6.95
N ASP A 92 0.03 18.11 7.23
CA ASP A 92 1.00 18.64 8.19
C ASP A 92 0.38 19.83 8.94
N THR A 93 0.25 19.72 10.27
CA THR A 93 -0.36 20.76 11.10
C THR A 93 0.58 21.92 11.38
N ALA A 94 1.90 21.68 11.38
CA ALA A 94 2.89 22.72 11.66
C ALA A 94 2.99 23.72 10.51
N THR A 95 2.97 23.23 9.28
CA THR A 95 2.95 24.06 8.06
C THR A 95 1.54 24.41 7.60
N ARG A 96 0.50 23.85 8.25
CA ARG A 96 -0.92 23.97 7.84
C ARG A 96 -1.17 23.47 6.42
N THR A 97 -0.39 22.50 5.94
CA THR A 97 -0.57 21.89 4.62
C THR A 97 -1.84 21.05 4.64
N GLN A 98 -2.80 21.40 3.80
CA GLN A 98 -4.08 20.69 3.70
C GLN A 98 -3.88 19.29 3.11
N THR A 99 -4.59 18.31 3.66
CA THR A 99 -4.66 16.99 3.06
C THR A 99 -5.35 17.04 1.69
N GLN A 100 -4.77 16.32 0.72
CA GLN A 100 -5.28 16.18 -0.64
C GLN A 100 -5.53 14.70 -0.95
N PRO A 101 -6.30 14.35 -2.00
CA PRO A 101 -6.40 12.97 -2.47
C PRO A 101 -5.05 12.33 -2.78
N TYR A 102 -4.08 13.10 -3.27
CA TYR A 102 -2.72 12.66 -3.58
C TYR A 102 -1.79 12.62 -2.35
N SER A 103 -2.24 13.03 -1.16
CA SER A 103 -1.45 12.86 0.05
C SER A 103 -1.22 11.39 0.33
N GLN A 104 0.03 11.04 0.64
CA GLN A 104 0.44 9.68 0.89
C GLN A 104 0.42 9.38 2.39
N PHE A 105 0.07 8.14 2.73
CA PHE A 105 0.01 7.67 4.11
C PHE A 105 0.66 6.31 4.24
N ARG A 106 1.31 6.02 5.37
CA ARG A 106 1.69 4.65 5.73
C ARG A 106 0.44 3.81 5.87
N ILE A 107 0.33 2.78 5.03
CA ILE A 107 -0.85 1.93 4.97
C ILE A 107 -0.75 0.69 5.87
N ALA A 108 0.39 0.51 6.51
CA ALA A 108 0.62 -0.57 7.46
C ALA A 108 0.17 -1.93 6.88
N SER A 109 -0.61 -2.69 7.63
CA SER A 109 -1.04 -4.04 7.24
C SER A 109 -1.91 -4.12 5.98
N ILE A 110 -2.36 -3.02 5.39
CA ILE A 110 -2.95 -3.05 4.04
C ILE A 110 -1.92 -3.56 3.03
N SER A 111 -0.63 -3.32 3.25
CA SER A 111 0.50 -3.84 2.47
C SER A 111 0.46 -5.35 2.25
N LYS A 112 -0.14 -6.11 3.17
CA LYS A 112 -0.23 -7.57 3.04
C LYS A 112 -1.07 -8.02 1.84
N LEU A 113 -2.06 -7.23 1.43
CA LEU A 113 -2.81 -7.50 0.21
C LEU A 113 -1.89 -7.42 -1.01
N ILE A 114 -1.01 -6.41 -1.06
CA ILE A 114 -0.03 -6.25 -2.16
C ILE A 114 0.90 -7.46 -2.23
N THR A 115 1.41 -7.91 -1.09
CA THR A 115 2.28 -9.09 -1.01
C THR A 115 1.55 -10.36 -1.44
N ALA A 116 0.31 -10.54 -1.02
CA ALA A 116 -0.51 -11.68 -1.43
C ALA A 116 -0.74 -11.67 -2.96
N ILE A 117 -1.09 -10.52 -3.54
CA ILE A 117 -1.21 -10.36 -5.00
C ILE A 117 0.12 -10.72 -5.68
N GLY A 118 1.26 -10.25 -5.13
CA GLY A 118 2.59 -10.58 -5.67
C GLY A 118 2.89 -12.07 -5.69
N ILE A 119 2.55 -12.81 -4.63
CA ILE A 119 2.68 -14.26 -4.57
C ILE A 119 1.75 -14.94 -5.60
N MET A 120 0.49 -14.50 -5.70
CA MET A 120 -0.44 -15.06 -6.67
C MET A 120 0.01 -14.80 -8.12
N LYS A 121 0.60 -13.63 -8.41
CA LYS A 121 1.21 -13.34 -9.72
C LYS A 121 2.36 -14.31 -10.06
N LEU A 122 3.20 -14.63 -9.09
CA LEU A 122 4.27 -15.61 -9.29
C LEU A 122 3.72 -17.02 -9.48
N GLN A 123 2.65 -17.39 -8.79
CA GLN A 123 1.94 -18.65 -9.00
C GLN A 123 1.31 -18.73 -10.39
N GLU A 124 0.60 -17.68 -10.84
CA GLU A 124 0.02 -17.60 -12.19
C GLU A 124 1.08 -17.72 -13.29
N GLN A 125 2.31 -17.24 -13.03
CA GLN A 125 3.46 -17.36 -13.92
C GLN A 125 4.14 -18.76 -13.85
N GLY A 126 3.65 -19.67 -13.00
CA GLY A 126 4.26 -20.98 -12.78
C GLY A 126 5.65 -20.95 -12.13
N LYS A 127 6.03 -19.83 -11.49
CA LYS A 127 7.34 -19.64 -10.87
C LYS A 127 7.41 -20.19 -9.44
N LEU A 128 6.28 -20.34 -8.77
CA LEU A 128 6.13 -21.00 -7.48
C LEU A 128 4.74 -21.62 -7.37
N SER A 129 4.58 -22.53 -6.39
CA SER A 129 3.29 -23.01 -5.92
C SER A 129 3.07 -22.54 -4.48
N VAL A 130 1.83 -22.24 -4.10
CA VAL A 130 1.49 -21.95 -2.69
C VAL A 130 1.79 -23.16 -1.78
N ASN A 131 1.91 -24.37 -2.33
CA ASN A 131 2.26 -25.59 -1.62
C ASN A 131 3.78 -25.80 -1.48
N ASP A 132 4.60 -24.99 -2.12
CA ASP A 132 6.04 -25.12 -2.01
C ASP A 132 6.52 -24.90 -0.58
N SER A 133 7.47 -25.70 -0.14
CA SER A 133 8.16 -25.53 1.14
C SER A 133 8.98 -24.24 1.13
N VAL A 134 8.93 -23.51 2.24
CA VAL A 134 9.68 -22.25 2.38
C VAL A 134 11.12 -22.49 2.76
N PHE A 135 11.38 -23.37 3.74
CA PHE A 135 12.68 -23.64 4.32
C PHE A 135 13.09 -25.11 4.17
N GLY A 136 14.37 -25.39 4.45
CA GLY A 136 14.94 -26.74 4.42
C GLY A 136 15.39 -27.19 3.04
N PRO A 137 15.79 -28.46 2.90
CA PRO A 137 16.22 -29.00 1.61
C PRO A 137 15.08 -28.91 0.58
N GLY A 138 15.36 -28.27 -0.54
CA GLY A 138 14.35 -28.06 -1.60
C GLY A 138 13.36 -26.91 -1.34
N GLY A 139 13.45 -26.21 -0.20
CA GLY A 139 12.64 -25.01 0.06
C GLY A 139 13.09 -23.81 -0.77
N ILE A 140 12.19 -22.83 -0.94
CA ILE A 140 12.49 -21.60 -1.72
C ILE A 140 13.64 -20.82 -1.08
N LEU A 141 13.61 -20.63 0.24
CA LEU A 141 14.65 -19.97 1.04
C LEU A 141 15.64 -21.00 1.60
N ASN A 142 16.35 -21.70 0.71
CA ASN A 142 17.30 -22.76 1.05
C ASN A 142 18.75 -22.26 1.25
N ASP A 143 18.93 -20.95 1.37
CA ASP A 143 20.26 -20.37 1.59
C ASP A 143 20.91 -20.90 2.88
N PRO A 144 22.25 -21.07 2.93
CA PRO A 144 22.96 -21.47 4.15
C PRO A 144 22.65 -20.59 5.36
N TYR A 145 22.34 -19.33 5.13
CA TYR A 145 21.96 -18.37 6.18
C TYR A 145 20.69 -18.78 6.94
N PHE A 146 19.74 -19.47 6.29
CA PHE A 146 18.51 -19.97 6.89
C PHE A 146 18.59 -21.45 7.28
N SER A 147 19.73 -22.09 7.07
CA SER A 147 19.93 -23.51 7.39
C SER A 147 19.93 -23.78 8.92
N ASN A 148 19.70 -25.05 9.30
CA ASN A 148 19.72 -25.49 10.67
C ASN A 148 18.82 -24.70 11.64
N PRO A 149 17.49 -24.61 11.38
CA PRO A 149 16.56 -24.04 12.34
C PRO A 149 16.56 -24.87 13.62
N LYS A 150 16.39 -24.19 14.78
CA LYS A 150 16.29 -24.84 16.10
C LYS A 150 15.12 -25.82 16.19
N ASP A 151 14.05 -25.53 15.48
CA ASP A 151 12.84 -26.34 15.40
C ASP A 151 12.68 -26.91 13.99
N LYS A 152 12.82 -28.22 13.83
CA LYS A 152 12.76 -28.86 12.50
C LYS A 152 11.38 -28.78 11.85
N ARG A 153 10.30 -28.48 12.62
CA ARG A 153 8.96 -28.24 12.06
C ARG A 153 8.93 -27.05 11.10
N VAL A 154 9.90 -26.12 11.17
CA VAL A 154 10.08 -25.04 10.21
C VAL A 154 10.12 -25.54 8.76
N ASN A 155 10.69 -26.73 8.52
CA ASN A 155 10.80 -27.30 7.17
C ASN A 155 9.45 -27.73 6.57
N SER A 156 8.39 -27.81 7.36
CA SER A 156 7.02 -28.07 6.88
C SER A 156 6.21 -26.81 6.59
N ILE A 157 6.81 -25.62 6.74
CA ILE A 157 6.13 -24.36 6.43
C ILE A 157 6.05 -24.23 4.91
N THR A 158 4.83 -24.07 4.40
CA THR A 158 4.55 -23.77 2.99
C THR A 158 4.25 -22.28 2.78
N VAL A 159 4.28 -21.83 1.53
CA VAL A 159 3.86 -20.47 1.16
C VAL A 159 2.41 -20.22 1.61
N ALA A 160 1.50 -21.19 1.42
CA ALA A 160 0.10 -21.10 1.89
C ALA A 160 0.00 -20.89 3.42
N HIS A 161 0.81 -21.58 4.21
CA HIS A 161 0.85 -21.38 5.66
C HIS A 161 1.25 -19.96 6.06
N LEU A 162 2.15 -19.31 5.31
CA LEU A 162 2.52 -17.92 5.56
C LEU A 162 1.39 -16.95 5.18
N LEU A 163 0.77 -17.17 4.02
CA LEU A 163 -0.35 -16.37 3.53
C LEU A 163 -1.54 -16.39 4.48
N SER A 164 -1.86 -17.57 5.07
CA SER A 164 -2.99 -17.80 5.98
C SER A 164 -2.68 -17.54 7.46
N HIS A 165 -1.45 -17.10 7.79
CA HIS A 165 -0.99 -16.90 9.17
C HIS A 165 -0.86 -18.21 9.99
N GLU A 166 -0.51 -19.31 9.35
CA GLU A 166 -0.40 -20.64 9.93
C GLU A 166 1.06 -21.16 10.03
N GLY A 167 2.04 -20.26 9.89
CA GLY A 167 3.47 -20.61 9.88
C GLY A 167 4.08 -21.07 11.21
N GLY A 168 3.31 -21.04 12.31
CA GLY A 168 3.79 -21.53 13.61
C GLY A 168 4.29 -20.45 14.58
N TRP A 169 4.36 -19.20 14.15
CA TRP A 169 4.71 -18.05 14.99
C TRP A 169 3.48 -17.33 15.53
N SER A 170 3.54 -16.90 16.80
CA SER A 170 2.53 -16.05 17.42
C SER A 170 3.17 -14.82 18.04
N GLN A 171 2.37 -13.78 18.27
CA GLN A 171 2.81 -12.57 18.94
C GLN A 171 2.77 -12.67 20.48
N ARG A 172 2.53 -13.85 21.04
CA ARG A 172 2.41 -14.06 22.49
C ARG A 172 3.65 -13.58 23.28
N TYR A 173 4.83 -13.67 22.68
CA TYR A 173 6.10 -13.27 23.25
C TYR A 173 6.71 -12.05 22.56
N GLY A 174 5.87 -11.19 21.97
CA GLY A 174 6.24 -10.05 21.17
C GLY A 174 6.28 -10.36 19.66
N ASP A 175 6.14 -9.31 18.87
CA ASP A 175 6.27 -9.40 17.42
C ASP A 175 7.73 -9.10 17.03
N GLN A 176 8.42 -10.07 16.45
CA GLN A 176 9.82 -9.95 16.07
C GLN A 176 10.08 -8.75 15.15
N MET A 177 9.11 -8.41 14.31
CA MET A 177 9.23 -7.28 13.39
C MET A 177 9.25 -5.91 14.09
N PHE A 178 8.89 -5.86 15.39
CA PHE A 178 8.91 -4.65 16.22
C PHE A 178 9.93 -4.72 17.37
N MET A 179 10.95 -5.60 17.25
CA MET A 179 11.99 -5.81 18.24
C MET A 179 13.42 -5.62 17.67
N PRO A 180 13.69 -4.63 16.78
CA PRO A 180 14.95 -4.58 16.03
C PRO A 180 16.16 -4.43 16.95
N VAL A 181 16.09 -3.61 17.99
CA VAL A 181 17.19 -3.40 18.96
C VAL A 181 17.48 -4.66 19.77
N VAL A 182 16.44 -5.37 20.24
CA VAL A 182 16.57 -6.63 20.97
C VAL A 182 17.21 -7.72 20.10
N ILE A 183 16.79 -7.78 18.84
CA ILE A 183 17.31 -8.75 17.87
C ILE A 183 18.77 -8.42 17.53
N ALA A 184 19.11 -7.16 17.29
CA ALA A 184 20.48 -6.73 17.03
C ALA A 184 21.42 -7.19 18.15
N LYS A 185 21.04 -6.91 19.41
CA LYS A 185 21.80 -7.35 20.59
C LYS A 185 21.92 -8.89 20.65
N ALA A 186 20.83 -9.61 20.42
CA ALA A 186 20.82 -11.09 20.49
C ALA A 186 21.63 -11.75 19.35
N MET A 187 21.76 -11.10 18.21
CA MET A 187 22.49 -11.58 17.04
C MET A 187 23.94 -11.04 16.99
N GLY A 188 24.32 -10.12 17.89
CA GLY A 188 25.65 -9.51 17.91
C GLY A 188 25.93 -8.62 16.71
N VAL A 189 24.91 -7.94 16.18
CA VAL A 189 25.00 -7.05 15.02
C VAL A 189 24.53 -5.62 15.37
N LYS A 190 24.90 -4.64 14.55
CA LYS A 190 24.42 -3.26 14.72
C LYS A 190 22.96 -3.13 14.29
N ALA A 191 22.17 -2.37 15.04
CA ALA A 191 20.81 -1.97 14.66
C ALA A 191 20.86 -0.80 13.65
N PRO A 192 19.82 -0.65 12.80
CA PRO A 192 18.68 -1.54 12.61
C PRO A 192 19.08 -2.83 11.90
N VAL A 193 18.30 -3.89 12.12
CA VAL A 193 18.53 -5.20 11.50
C VAL A 193 17.66 -5.40 10.29
N ASP A 194 18.19 -5.99 9.23
CA ASP A 194 17.43 -6.33 8.04
C ASP A 194 16.45 -7.50 8.27
N THR A 195 15.49 -7.66 7.35
CA THR A 195 14.48 -8.71 7.40
C THR A 195 15.09 -10.11 7.48
N LYS A 196 16.21 -10.36 6.77
CA LYS A 196 16.90 -11.67 6.79
C LYS A 196 17.43 -12.00 8.18
N THR A 197 18.01 -11.01 8.87
CA THR A 197 18.50 -11.15 10.25
C THR A 197 17.35 -11.42 11.23
N ILE A 198 16.20 -10.74 11.07
CA ILE A 198 15.02 -11.00 11.88
C ILE A 198 14.50 -12.43 11.66
N VAL A 199 14.44 -12.89 10.41
CA VAL A 199 14.04 -14.27 10.09
C VAL A 199 15.04 -15.27 10.70
N ARG A 200 16.35 -15.04 10.56
CA ARG A 200 17.36 -15.91 11.17
C ARG A 200 17.21 -15.99 12.69
N TYR A 201 16.97 -14.86 13.36
CA TYR A 201 16.67 -14.85 14.79
C TYR A 201 15.44 -15.70 15.13
N ALA A 202 14.35 -15.57 14.35
CA ALA A 202 13.14 -16.36 14.56
C ALA A 202 13.39 -17.87 14.37
N LEU A 203 14.22 -18.27 13.39
CA LEU A 203 14.61 -19.67 13.16
C LEU A 203 15.47 -20.25 14.30
N ASN A 204 16.12 -19.40 15.10
CA ASN A 204 16.86 -19.81 16.32
C ASN A 204 15.93 -20.03 17.54
N LYS A 205 14.60 -19.91 17.37
CA LYS A 205 13.59 -20.14 18.42
C LYS A 205 12.71 -21.33 18.04
N LYS A 206 11.99 -21.88 19.04
CA LYS A 206 10.97 -22.92 18.79
C LYS A 206 9.69 -22.26 18.27
N LEU A 207 9.00 -22.92 17.35
CA LEU A 207 7.66 -22.55 16.95
C LEU A 207 6.67 -22.70 18.11
N GLN A 208 5.71 -21.81 18.21
CA GLN A 208 4.68 -21.85 19.25
C GLN A 208 3.61 -22.91 18.98
N TYR A 209 3.41 -23.24 17.71
CA TYR A 209 2.52 -24.34 17.28
C TYR A 209 3.05 -24.98 15.98
N THR A 210 2.52 -26.13 15.62
CA THR A 210 2.89 -26.83 14.39
C THR A 210 2.29 -26.11 13.19
N PRO A 211 3.06 -25.83 12.11
CA PRO A 211 2.55 -25.22 10.89
C PRO A 211 1.30 -25.95 10.36
N GLY A 212 0.29 -25.18 9.93
CA GLY A 212 -1.01 -25.69 9.49
C GLY A 212 -1.91 -26.26 10.59
N LYS A 213 -1.49 -26.23 11.88
CA LYS A 213 -2.31 -26.74 13.01
C LYS A 213 -2.79 -25.65 13.95
N GLY A 214 -2.59 -24.39 13.60
CA GLY A 214 -3.03 -23.23 14.35
C GLY A 214 -2.90 -21.98 13.48
N LYS A 215 -3.62 -20.94 13.85
CA LYS A 215 -3.67 -19.66 13.14
C LYS A 215 -3.38 -18.51 14.09
N ALA A 216 -2.33 -17.76 13.84
CA ALA A 216 -1.98 -16.56 14.61
C ALA A 216 -1.41 -15.48 13.68
N TYR A 217 -2.01 -14.30 13.71
CA TYR A 217 -1.55 -13.17 12.88
C TYR A 217 -0.03 -12.97 13.01
N SER A 218 0.66 -12.93 11.88
CA SER A 218 2.12 -12.87 11.83
C SER A 218 2.60 -11.83 10.82
N ASN A 219 3.26 -10.77 11.31
CA ASN A 219 3.99 -9.85 10.45
C ASN A 219 5.23 -10.53 9.86
N LEU A 220 5.94 -11.32 10.69
CA LEU A 220 7.10 -12.10 10.24
C LEU A 220 6.77 -12.98 9.03
N GLY A 221 5.61 -13.68 9.03
CA GLY A 221 5.20 -14.51 7.90
C GLY A 221 5.10 -13.71 6.60
N TYR A 222 4.53 -12.52 6.63
CA TYR A 222 4.42 -11.66 5.44
C TYR A 222 5.73 -10.99 5.04
N SER A 223 6.62 -10.71 5.98
CA SER A 223 7.99 -10.27 5.66
C SER A 223 8.79 -11.39 4.98
N ILE A 224 8.60 -12.66 5.39
CA ILE A 224 9.16 -13.82 4.71
C ILE A 224 8.59 -13.96 3.29
N LEU A 225 7.28 -13.72 3.08
CA LEU A 225 6.70 -13.71 1.73
C LEU A 225 7.35 -12.64 0.83
N GLY A 226 7.72 -11.48 1.38
CA GLY A 226 8.53 -10.48 0.68
C GLY A 226 9.88 -11.05 0.21
N LEU A 227 10.60 -11.76 1.07
CA LEU A 227 11.87 -12.43 0.71
C LEU A 227 11.66 -13.54 -0.33
N ILE A 228 10.54 -14.26 -0.29
CA ILE A 228 10.18 -15.26 -1.31
C ILE A 228 9.98 -14.58 -2.67
N ILE A 229 9.27 -13.44 -2.70
CA ILE A 229 9.09 -12.65 -3.93
C ILE A 229 10.46 -12.26 -4.50
N GLU A 230 11.37 -11.75 -3.68
CA GLU A 230 12.73 -11.39 -4.12
C GLU A 230 13.49 -12.61 -4.67
N LYS A 231 13.46 -13.73 -3.96
CA LYS A 231 14.19 -14.94 -4.35
C LYS A 231 13.69 -15.52 -5.67
N VAL A 232 12.36 -15.57 -5.85
CA VAL A 232 11.72 -16.19 -7.02
C VAL A 232 11.75 -15.28 -8.24
N SER A 233 11.57 -13.98 -8.04
CA SER A 233 11.56 -13.00 -9.14
C SER A 233 12.96 -12.55 -9.58
N GLY A 234 13.95 -12.65 -8.69
CA GLY A 234 15.29 -12.08 -8.90
C GLY A 234 15.33 -10.55 -8.81
N MET A 235 14.27 -9.91 -8.30
CA MET A 235 14.14 -8.46 -8.16
C MET A 235 13.94 -8.07 -6.69
N PRO A 236 14.38 -6.87 -6.26
CA PRO A 236 13.95 -6.31 -4.98
C PRO A 236 12.42 -6.30 -4.86
N TYR A 237 11.89 -6.53 -3.66
CA TYR A 237 10.45 -6.64 -3.41
C TYR A 237 9.66 -5.42 -3.93
N GLU A 238 10.16 -4.20 -3.68
CA GLU A 238 9.54 -2.96 -4.15
C GLU A 238 9.48 -2.89 -5.67
N ASP A 239 10.60 -3.20 -6.34
CA ASP A 239 10.69 -3.20 -7.80
C ASP A 239 9.78 -4.22 -8.46
N PHE A 240 9.68 -5.43 -7.85
CA PHE A 240 8.75 -6.44 -8.34
C PHE A 240 7.30 -5.95 -8.25
N CYS A 241 6.89 -5.44 -7.08
CA CYS A 241 5.52 -4.93 -6.89
C CYS A 241 5.23 -3.76 -7.83
N ARG A 242 6.18 -2.84 -7.99
CA ARG A 242 6.04 -1.69 -8.89
C ARG A 242 5.81 -2.15 -10.34
N LYS A 243 6.66 -3.03 -10.86
CA LYS A 243 6.60 -3.49 -12.27
C LYS A 243 5.42 -4.41 -12.55
N THR A 244 5.10 -5.32 -11.60
CA THR A 244 4.16 -6.41 -11.83
C THR A 244 2.73 -6.05 -11.40
N ILE A 245 2.57 -5.15 -10.43
CA ILE A 245 1.27 -4.80 -9.86
C ILE A 245 0.92 -3.35 -10.16
N PHE A 246 1.81 -2.40 -9.84
CA PHE A 246 1.44 -0.99 -9.82
C PHE A 246 1.43 -0.33 -11.20
N GLU A 247 2.51 -0.49 -11.98
CA GLU A 247 2.61 0.10 -13.33
C GLU A 247 1.45 -0.35 -14.25
N PRO A 248 1.05 -1.65 -14.28
CA PRO A 248 -0.10 -2.08 -15.06
C PRO A 248 -1.44 -1.44 -14.63
N LEU A 249 -1.54 -0.99 -13.39
CA LEU A 249 -2.71 -0.32 -12.83
C LEU A 249 -2.65 1.21 -12.91
N GLY A 250 -1.57 1.77 -13.46
CA GLY A 250 -1.35 3.22 -13.49
C GLY A 250 -1.09 3.81 -12.10
N ILE A 251 -0.45 3.05 -11.22
CA ILE A 251 -0.05 3.46 -9.86
C ILE A 251 1.46 3.73 -9.87
N TYR A 252 1.87 4.96 -9.59
CA TYR A 252 3.27 5.39 -9.67
C TYR A 252 3.82 5.98 -8.37
N ASP A 253 2.96 6.42 -7.46
CA ASP A 253 3.36 7.12 -6.23
C ASP A 253 3.59 6.18 -5.03
N MET A 254 3.20 4.90 -5.11
CA MET A 254 3.39 3.94 -4.01
C MET A 254 4.84 3.50 -3.89
N LYS A 255 5.39 3.56 -2.67
CA LYS A 255 6.75 3.15 -2.34
C LYS A 255 6.89 2.64 -0.92
N ILE A 256 8.04 2.05 -0.59
CA ILE A 256 8.37 1.67 0.78
C ILE A 256 8.65 2.93 1.62
N ALA A 257 8.06 3.00 2.81
CA ALA A 257 8.22 4.11 3.75
C ALA A 257 9.61 4.12 4.39
N GLY A 258 10.12 5.33 4.64
CA GLY A 258 11.27 5.52 5.52
C GLY A 258 10.88 5.48 7.01
N ASN A 259 11.89 5.47 7.88
CA ASN A 259 11.72 5.41 9.34
C ASN A 259 11.71 6.80 9.99
N LEU A 260 12.34 7.80 9.37
CA LEU A 260 12.57 9.15 9.90
C LEU A 260 11.74 10.21 9.16
N PRO A 261 11.49 11.38 9.78
CA PRO A 261 10.80 12.49 9.12
C PRO A 261 11.50 12.96 7.84
N SER A 262 12.85 12.90 7.80
CA SER A 262 13.67 13.29 6.64
C SER A 262 13.57 12.31 5.45
N GLU A 263 13.08 11.09 5.68
CA GLU A 263 12.95 10.04 4.68
C GLU A 263 11.54 9.98 4.07
N LYS A 264 10.62 10.86 4.50
CA LYS A 264 9.26 10.91 3.98
C LYS A 264 9.25 11.14 2.46
N ALA A 265 8.27 10.52 1.80
CA ALA A 265 7.93 10.84 0.42
C ALA A 265 7.51 12.32 0.27
N PRO A 266 7.63 12.94 -0.93
CA PRO A 266 7.31 14.35 -1.13
C PRO A 266 5.89 14.76 -0.68
N PHE A 267 4.92 13.86 -0.80
CA PHE A 267 3.51 14.07 -0.43
C PHE A 267 3.07 13.24 0.78
N GLU A 268 4.03 12.64 1.49
CA GLU A 268 3.72 11.82 2.67
C GLU A 268 3.35 12.71 3.86
N ALA A 269 2.22 12.40 4.47
CA ALA A 269 1.70 13.12 5.61
C ALA A 269 2.65 13.02 6.83
N THR A 270 2.60 14.01 7.69
CA THR A 270 3.19 13.95 9.04
C THR A 270 2.28 13.14 9.94
N TYR A 271 2.87 12.27 10.77
CA TYR A 271 2.12 11.33 11.63
C TYR A 271 2.01 11.86 13.05
N TYR A 272 0.82 11.71 13.64
CA TYR A 272 0.49 12.21 14.98
C TYR A 272 0.06 11.07 15.88
N ILE A 273 0.64 11.03 17.08
CA ILE A 273 0.29 10.08 18.13
C ILE A 273 -0.20 10.85 19.36
N PRO A 274 -1.06 10.26 20.21
CA PRO A 274 -1.42 10.84 21.49
C PRO A 274 -0.19 11.12 22.35
N SER A 275 -0.22 12.22 23.11
CA SER A 275 0.93 12.70 23.89
C SER A 275 1.35 11.79 25.06
N ASP A 276 0.46 10.89 25.47
CA ASP A 276 0.69 9.90 26.54
C ASP A 276 1.26 8.57 26.04
N ILE A 277 1.47 8.41 24.73
CA ILE A 277 2.15 7.23 24.19
C ILE A 277 3.62 7.28 24.57
N ALA A 278 4.09 6.22 25.24
CA ALA A 278 5.48 6.10 25.68
C ALA A 278 6.46 6.16 24.50
N LEU A 279 7.55 6.90 24.73
CA LEU A 279 8.70 6.90 23.82
C LEU A 279 9.32 5.50 23.76
N LYS A 280 10.03 5.22 22.68
CA LYS A 280 10.77 3.97 22.45
C LYS A 280 12.24 4.27 22.19
N PRO A 281 13.14 3.31 22.48
CA PRO A 281 14.53 3.40 22.01
C PRO A 281 14.55 3.56 20.48
N CYS A 282 15.39 4.49 20.04
CA CYS A 282 15.63 4.70 18.61
C CYS A 282 16.28 3.46 18.00
N ILE A 283 15.82 3.05 16.79
CA ILE A 283 16.39 1.89 16.11
C ILE A 283 17.81 2.13 15.60
N TYR A 284 18.24 3.37 15.48
CA TYR A 284 19.59 3.76 15.04
C TYR A 284 20.55 4.01 16.20
N ASP A 285 20.02 4.47 17.34
CA ASP A 285 20.75 4.73 18.57
C ASP A 285 19.84 4.40 19.77
N SER A 286 20.10 3.26 20.42
CA SER A 286 19.27 2.75 21.50
C SER A 286 19.24 3.62 22.77
N ASP A 287 20.18 4.54 22.91
CA ASP A 287 20.26 5.46 24.07
C ASP A 287 19.36 6.69 23.86
N GLU A 288 18.97 6.98 22.61
CA GLU A 288 17.98 8.01 22.28
C GLU A 288 16.55 7.47 22.39
N MET A 289 15.68 8.24 23.06
CA MET A 289 14.25 7.92 23.19
C MET A 289 13.43 8.78 22.23
N VAL A 290 12.72 8.14 21.30
CA VAL A 290 11.99 8.78 20.20
C VAL A 290 10.51 8.38 20.18
N GLN A 291 9.72 9.13 19.41
CA GLN A 291 8.33 8.76 19.14
C GLN A 291 8.24 7.46 18.35
N PRO A 292 7.33 6.54 18.68
CA PRO A 292 7.16 5.27 17.94
C PRO A 292 6.92 5.41 16.46
N CYS A 293 6.37 6.55 15.98
CA CYS A 293 6.11 6.80 14.56
C CYS A 293 7.37 7.26 13.79
N TYR A 294 8.41 7.71 14.48
CA TYR A 294 9.64 8.20 13.87
C TYR A 294 10.88 7.66 14.59
N GLY A 295 11.54 6.67 14.00
CA GLY A 295 12.74 6.05 14.55
C GLY A 295 12.52 5.03 15.66
N GLY A 296 11.31 4.92 16.25
CA GLY A 296 11.01 3.94 17.31
C GLY A 296 10.57 2.57 16.80
N ASN A 297 10.33 2.43 15.51
CA ASN A 297 10.06 1.15 14.81
C ASN A 297 10.76 1.16 13.45
N ASP A 298 11.19 -0.01 13.01
CA ASP A 298 11.74 -0.18 11.67
C ASP A 298 10.63 -0.52 10.69
N ILE A 299 10.10 0.51 10.01
CA ILE A 299 9.04 0.37 9.02
C ILE A 299 9.58 -0.29 7.76
N THR A 300 10.79 0.09 7.34
CA THR A 300 11.43 -0.43 6.13
C THR A 300 11.61 -1.95 6.21
N ALA A 301 12.07 -2.47 7.36
CA ALA A 301 12.27 -3.92 7.56
C ALA A 301 10.96 -4.73 7.55
N LEU A 302 9.80 -4.11 7.76
CA LEU A 302 8.52 -4.80 7.60
C LEU A 302 8.30 -5.32 6.18
N GLY A 303 8.86 -4.64 5.17
CA GLY A 303 8.75 -5.06 3.77
C GLY A 303 7.33 -5.44 3.38
N GLY A 304 7.11 -6.69 2.99
CA GLY A 304 5.81 -7.23 2.59
C GLY A 304 4.74 -7.25 3.68
N ALA A 305 5.09 -7.06 4.95
CA ALA A 305 4.13 -7.07 6.04
C ALA A 305 3.44 -5.72 6.29
N GLY A 306 4.10 -4.58 5.92
CA GLY A 306 3.55 -3.31 6.35
C GLY A 306 4.22 -2.04 5.87
N ALA A 307 5.20 -2.09 4.98
CA ALA A 307 6.09 -0.96 4.74
C ALA A 307 5.60 0.08 3.72
N TRP A 308 4.50 -0.14 3.01
CA TRP A 308 4.07 0.75 1.92
C TRP A 308 3.47 2.07 2.41
N VAL A 309 3.74 3.15 1.64
CA VAL A 309 2.95 4.37 1.61
C VAL A 309 2.12 4.41 0.33
N ALA A 310 0.90 4.96 0.42
CA ALA A 310 -0.04 5.03 -0.69
C ALA A 310 -0.97 6.24 -0.56
N THR A 311 -1.60 6.62 -1.68
CA THR A 311 -2.76 7.50 -1.72
C THR A 311 -4.07 6.70 -1.69
N THR A 312 -5.20 7.34 -1.39
CA THR A 312 -6.50 6.67 -1.46
C THR A 312 -6.93 6.34 -2.90
N PRO A 313 -6.66 7.17 -3.94
CA PRO A 313 -6.90 6.78 -5.32
C PRO A 313 -6.07 5.58 -5.78
N ASP A 314 -4.79 5.48 -5.38
CA ASP A 314 -3.95 4.33 -5.75
C ASP A 314 -4.46 3.03 -5.12
N LEU A 315 -4.81 3.08 -3.82
CA LEU A 315 -5.43 1.92 -3.17
C LEU A 315 -6.79 1.57 -3.77
N MET A 316 -7.55 2.55 -4.27
CA MET A 316 -8.81 2.27 -4.98
C MET A 316 -8.55 1.57 -6.32
N ARG A 317 -7.53 2.00 -7.10
CA ARG A 317 -7.12 1.28 -8.32
C ARG A 317 -6.75 -0.17 -8.01
N LEU A 318 -5.96 -0.38 -6.95
CA LEU A 318 -5.57 -1.72 -6.50
C LEU A 318 -6.78 -2.56 -6.06
N LEU A 319 -7.70 -1.97 -5.30
CA LEU A 319 -8.90 -2.64 -4.81
C LEU A 319 -9.80 -3.11 -5.95
N LEU A 320 -10.07 -2.22 -6.92
CA LEU A 320 -10.91 -2.51 -8.09
C LEU A 320 -10.27 -3.49 -9.08
N ALA A 321 -8.97 -3.74 -8.97
CA ALA A 321 -8.23 -4.70 -9.79
C ALA A 321 -8.14 -6.10 -9.18
N VAL A 322 -8.80 -6.33 -8.03
CA VAL A 322 -8.87 -7.63 -7.35
C VAL A 322 -10.23 -7.82 -6.67
N ASP A 323 -11.26 -7.12 -7.14
CA ASP A 323 -12.60 -7.13 -6.52
C ASP A 323 -13.52 -8.24 -7.07
N GLY A 324 -13.12 -8.87 -8.17
CA GLY A 324 -13.85 -9.98 -8.79
C GLY A 324 -15.20 -9.58 -9.39
N PHE A 325 -15.43 -8.27 -9.64
CA PHE A 325 -16.71 -7.82 -10.24
C PHE A 325 -16.73 -7.83 -11.76
N GLY A 326 -15.57 -7.83 -12.42
CA GLY A 326 -15.47 -7.72 -13.89
C GLY A 326 -15.88 -6.35 -14.44
N THR A 327 -16.16 -5.35 -13.60
CA THR A 327 -16.44 -3.97 -14.02
C THR A 327 -15.18 -3.27 -14.53
N ARG A 328 -14.03 -3.69 -14.01
CA ARG A 328 -12.68 -3.43 -14.53
C ARG A 328 -11.93 -4.76 -14.64
N PRO A 329 -10.93 -4.85 -15.53
CA PRO A 329 -10.09 -6.05 -15.58
C PRO A 329 -9.38 -6.27 -14.24
N ASP A 330 -9.53 -7.46 -13.67
CA ASP A 330 -8.74 -7.88 -12.51
C ASP A 330 -7.29 -8.16 -12.96
N ILE A 331 -6.33 -7.85 -12.08
CA ILE A 331 -4.90 -8.15 -12.32
C ILE A 331 -4.59 -9.64 -12.06
N LEU A 332 -5.44 -10.32 -11.30
CA LEU A 332 -5.39 -11.74 -11.01
C LEU A 332 -6.51 -12.47 -11.75
N ASN A 333 -6.27 -13.75 -12.06
CA ASN A 333 -7.33 -14.59 -12.57
C ASN A 333 -8.34 -15.01 -11.48
N ASP A 334 -9.50 -15.53 -11.89
CA ASP A 334 -10.57 -15.95 -10.99
C ASP A 334 -10.15 -17.02 -9.97
N GLU A 335 -9.23 -17.92 -10.35
CA GLU A 335 -8.74 -18.97 -9.44
C GLU A 335 -7.93 -18.34 -8.29
N SER A 336 -7.05 -17.39 -8.59
CA SER A 336 -6.27 -16.64 -7.62
C SER A 336 -7.17 -15.83 -6.69
N ILE A 337 -8.19 -15.14 -7.24
CA ILE A 337 -9.15 -14.37 -6.44
C ILE A 337 -9.94 -15.31 -5.53
N ARG A 338 -10.43 -16.45 -6.04
CA ARG A 338 -11.11 -17.46 -5.21
C ARG A 338 -10.20 -18.03 -4.13
N PHE A 339 -8.93 -18.31 -4.44
CA PHE A 339 -7.98 -18.76 -3.42
C PHE A 339 -7.84 -17.74 -2.28
N MET A 340 -7.83 -16.46 -2.61
CA MET A 340 -7.68 -15.39 -1.61
C MET A 340 -8.97 -15.12 -0.80
N THR A 341 -10.15 -15.45 -1.31
CA THR A 341 -11.42 -14.95 -0.78
C THR A 341 -12.44 -16.02 -0.39
N ASP A 342 -12.35 -17.25 -0.93
CA ASP A 342 -13.26 -18.34 -0.59
C ASP A 342 -12.83 -19.02 0.71
N ASN A 343 -13.63 -18.81 1.77
CA ASN A 343 -13.38 -19.38 3.09
C ASN A 343 -13.49 -20.92 3.15
N ASN A 344 -14.02 -21.56 2.11
CA ASN A 344 -14.11 -23.02 2.04
C ASN A 344 -12.79 -23.70 1.65
N ASN A 345 -11.83 -22.96 1.14
CA ASN A 345 -10.55 -23.53 0.71
C ASN A 345 -9.56 -23.80 1.88
N GLY A 346 -9.91 -23.44 3.10
CA GLY A 346 -9.10 -23.63 4.30
C GLY A 346 -8.01 -22.58 4.53
N TYR A 347 -7.69 -21.73 3.53
CA TYR A 347 -6.63 -20.72 3.60
C TYR A 347 -7.15 -19.30 3.71
N ALA A 348 -8.28 -18.98 3.06
CA ALA A 348 -8.83 -17.63 3.08
C ALA A 348 -9.26 -17.19 4.50
N PRO A 349 -9.26 -15.88 4.78
CA PRO A 349 -8.90 -14.81 3.84
C PRO A 349 -7.38 -14.66 3.69
N VAL A 350 -6.90 -14.58 2.45
CA VAL A 350 -5.49 -14.36 2.12
C VAL A 350 -5.29 -12.91 1.65
N GLY A 351 -4.36 -12.21 2.30
CA GLY A 351 -4.16 -10.77 2.05
C GLY A 351 -5.24 -9.87 2.64
N TRP A 352 -6.48 -10.32 2.71
CA TRP A 352 -7.60 -9.62 3.35
C TRP A 352 -7.61 -9.80 4.87
N LYS A 353 -8.29 -8.91 5.59
CA LYS A 353 -8.56 -9.11 7.04
C LYS A 353 -9.71 -10.07 7.24
N ALA A 354 -10.74 -9.93 6.42
CA ALA A 354 -11.87 -10.83 6.36
C ALA A 354 -12.55 -10.75 4.99
N THR A 355 -13.15 -11.88 4.61
CA THR A 355 -14.07 -12.05 3.49
C THR A 355 -15.33 -12.69 4.04
N VAL A 356 -16.49 -12.04 3.86
CA VAL A 356 -17.77 -12.49 4.39
C VAL A 356 -18.60 -13.05 3.26
N LEU A 357 -19.35 -14.10 3.54
CA LEU A 357 -20.38 -14.62 2.64
C LEU A 357 -21.29 -13.47 2.19
N GLY A 358 -21.60 -13.39 0.89
CA GLY A 358 -22.29 -12.25 0.30
C GLY A 358 -21.35 -11.18 -0.25
N GLY A 359 -20.02 -11.38 -0.16
CA GLY A 359 -19.04 -10.63 -0.95
C GLY A 359 -18.56 -9.31 -0.35
N THR A 360 -18.66 -9.13 0.97
CA THR A 360 -18.00 -8.00 1.63
C THR A 360 -16.58 -8.41 2.04
N TRP A 361 -15.57 -7.73 1.48
CA TRP A 361 -14.17 -7.95 1.81
C TRP A 361 -13.55 -6.67 2.35
N TRP A 362 -12.65 -6.78 3.34
CA TRP A 362 -11.97 -5.61 3.85
C TRP A 362 -10.55 -5.91 4.32
N ARG A 363 -9.75 -4.88 4.31
CA ARG A 363 -8.42 -4.87 4.90
C ARG A 363 -8.23 -3.62 5.74
N THR A 364 -7.53 -3.76 6.87
CA THR A 364 -7.18 -2.67 7.78
C THR A 364 -5.68 -2.60 7.96
N GLY A 365 -5.17 -1.44 8.34
CA GLY A 365 -3.79 -1.25 8.69
C GLY A 365 -3.62 -0.15 9.72
N SER A 366 -2.70 -0.32 10.68
CA SER A 366 -2.35 0.70 11.66
C SER A 366 -0.89 0.62 12.07
N PHE A 367 -0.32 1.80 12.24
CA PHE A 367 0.93 2.04 12.95
C PHE A 367 0.73 3.17 13.96
N PRO A 368 1.68 3.39 14.89
CA PRO A 368 1.73 4.64 15.60
C PRO A 368 1.69 5.81 14.60
N GLY A 369 0.68 6.67 14.74
CA GLY A 369 0.47 7.82 13.87
C GLY A 369 -0.29 7.57 12.57
N SER A 370 -0.68 6.35 12.23
CA SER A 370 -1.50 6.11 11.04
C SER A 370 -2.54 5.01 11.23
N ALA A 371 -3.66 5.15 10.53
CA ALA A 371 -4.69 4.12 10.43
C ALA A 371 -5.32 4.16 9.03
N GLY A 372 -5.74 3.01 8.53
CA GLY A 372 -6.41 2.92 7.23
C GLY A 372 -7.33 1.72 7.13
N MET A 373 -8.36 1.85 6.32
CA MET A 373 -9.27 0.78 5.99
C MET A 373 -9.69 0.88 4.53
N MET A 374 -9.75 -0.25 3.87
CA MET A 374 -10.37 -0.40 2.56
C MET A 374 -11.42 -1.50 2.61
N LYS A 375 -12.50 -1.30 1.87
CA LYS A 375 -13.63 -2.22 1.87
C LYS A 375 -14.29 -2.29 0.49
N ARG A 376 -14.59 -3.51 0.05
CA ARG A 376 -15.38 -3.85 -1.12
C ARG A 376 -16.72 -4.41 -0.64
N GLN A 377 -17.82 -3.92 -1.19
CA GLN A 377 -19.19 -4.34 -0.85
C GLN A 377 -19.87 -5.01 -2.06
N PRO A 378 -20.84 -5.92 -1.83
CA PRO A 378 -21.45 -6.67 -2.93
C PRO A 378 -22.34 -5.83 -3.84
N ASP A 379 -22.76 -4.64 -3.39
CA ASP A 379 -23.57 -3.69 -4.15
C ASP A 379 -22.76 -2.85 -5.16
N GLY A 380 -21.48 -3.19 -5.39
CA GLY A 380 -20.58 -2.48 -6.29
C GLY A 380 -19.94 -1.24 -5.68
N ILE A 381 -20.23 -0.93 -4.41
CA ILE A 381 -19.57 0.17 -3.68
C ILE A 381 -18.26 -0.33 -3.09
N SER A 382 -17.19 0.42 -3.34
CA SER A 382 -15.89 0.25 -2.70
C SER A 382 -15.42 1.56 -2.10
N TRP A 383 -14.71 1.50 -0.98
CA TRP A 383 -14.17 2.71 -0.37
C TRP A 383 -12.82 2.47 0.32
N VAL A 384 -12.04 3.54 0.41
CA VAL A 384 -10.74 3.61 1.08
C VAL A 384 -10.71 4.84 1.97
N VAL A 385 -10.23 4.68 3.20
CA VAL A 385 -10.00 5.77 4.16
C VAL A 385 -8.61 5.62 4.76
N LEU A 386 -7.83 6.70 4.77
CA LEU A 386 -6.51 6.77 5.39
C LEU A 386 -6.43 7.96 6.34
N PHE A 387 -5.78 7.78 7.49
CA PHE A 387 -5.55 8.81 8.51
C PHE A 387 -4.06 8.93 8.83
N ASN A 388 -3.62 10.15 9.17
CA ASN A 388 -2.28 10.43 9.68
C ASN A 388 -2.24 10.58 11.21
N SER A 389 -3.16 9.96 11.91
CA SER A 389 -3.22 9.96 13.37
C SER A 389 -3.56 8.57 13.89
N SER A 390 -2.96 8.19 15.02
CA SER A 390 -3.43 7.04 15.78
C SER A 390 -4.72 7.39 16.51
N ALA A 391 -5.69 6.48 16.46
CA ALA A 391 -6.87 6.61 17.28
C ALA A 391 -6.73 5.78 18.57
N TRP A 392 -7.30 6.27 19.67
CA TRP A 392 -7.21 5.69 21.01
C TRP A 392 -7.76 4.27 21.16
N ASN A 393 -8.77 3.91 20.35
CA ASN A 393 -9.51 2.65 20.54
C ASN A 393 -8.88 1.43 19.85
N GLY A 394 -7.60 1.54 19.39
CA GLY A 394 -6.93 0.39 18.79
C GLY A 394 -7.77 -0.31 17.72
N PRO A 395 -7.95 -1.64 17.80
CA PRO A 395 -8.70 -2.40 16.78
C PRO A 395 -10.18 -2.04 16.64
N GLU A 396 -10.81 -1.45 17.64
CA GLU A 396 -12.22 -1.07 17.59
C GLU A 396 -12.50 0.12 16.68
N ILE A 397 -11.50 0.96 16.41
CA ILE A 397 -11.66 2.12 15.51
C ILE A 397 -12.23 1.72 14.15
N TYR A 398 -11.94 0.52 13.65
CA TYR A 398 -12.39 0.07 12.33
C TYR A 398 -13.91 -0.14 12.24
N SER A 399 -14.56 -0.52 13.34
CA SER A 399 -16.02 -0.56 13.41
C SER A 399 -16.62 0.83 13.31
N TYR A 400 -16.01 1.81 13.96
CA TYR A 400 -16.43 3.22 13.87
C TYR A 400 -16.17 3.81 12.49
N ILE A 401 -15.05 3.49 11.84
CA ILE A 401 -14.76 3.89 10.45
C ILE A 401 -15.83 3.30 9.51
N SER A 402 -16.12 2.01 9.63
CA SER A 402 -17.12 1.35 8.80
C SER A 402 -18.52 1.99 8.98
N ASN A 403 -18.91 2.29 10.22
CA ASN A 403 -20.17 2.97 10.53
C ASN A 403 -20.21 4.41 10.01
N MET A 404 -19.08 5.13 10.08
CA MET A 404 -18.95 6.46 9.46
C MET A 404 -19.15 6.37 7.96
N MET A 405 -18.45 5.47 7.28
CA MET A 405 -18.53 5.33 5.82
C MET A 405 -19.92 4.91 5.35
N ASN A 406 -20.61 4.02 6.07
CA ASN A 406 -22.01 3.69 5.77
C ASN A 406 -22.90 4.95 5.80
N LYS A 407 -22.72 5.82 6.81
CA LYS A 407 -23.44 7.11 6.89
C LYS A 407 -23.01 8.12 5.82
N VAL A 408 -21.73 8.12 5.44
CA VAL A 408 -21.21 8.96 4.34
C VAL A 408 -21.87 8.57 3.03
N ILE A 409 -21.82 7.27 2.70
CA ILE A 409 -22.36 6.72 1.45
C ILE A 409 -23.88 6.97 1.35
N SER A 410 -24.63 6.75 2.44
CA SER A 410 -26.09 6.99 2.45
C SER A 410 -26.53 8.46 2.28
N LYS A 411 -25.57 9.38 2.30
CA LYS A 411 -25.81 10.84 2.12
C LYS A 411 -25.37 11.37 0.76
N ILE A 412 -24.84 10.52 -0.10
CA ILE A 412 -24.49 10.85 -1.48
C ILE A 412 -25.67 10.38 -2.36
N ASP A 413 -26.59 11.30 -2.65
CA ASP A 413 -27.80 11.01 -3.42
C ASP A 413 -28.14 12.24 -4.32
N PRO A 414 -28.21 12.08 -5.66
CA PRO A 414 -27.88 10.88 -6.40
C PRO A 414 -26.37 10.58 -6.41
N MET A 415 -26.01 9.28 -6.55
CA MET A 415 -24.61 8.92 -6.75
C MET A 415 -24.14 9.42 -8.12
N PRO A 416 -22.93 10.04 -8.21
CA PRO A 416 -22.37 10.48 -9.47
C PRO A 416 -22.14 9.34 -10.46
N GLU A 417 -22.30 9.63 -11.76
CA GLU A 417 -22.05 8.66 -12.84
C GLU A 417 -20.68 8.82 -13.51
N TYR A 418 -19.95 9.90 -13.20
CA TYR A 418 -18.62 10.14 -13.75
C TYR A 418 -17.55 9.22 -13.13
N ASP A 419 -16.38 9.17 -13.77
CA ASP A 419 -15.22 8.43 -13.29
C ASP A 419 -14.03 9.40 -13.15
N LEU A 420 -13.64 9.70 -11.92
CA LEU A 420 -12.50 10.59 -11.63
C LEU A 420 -11.16 10.01 -12.10
N PHE A 421 -11.05 8.72 -12.31
CA PHE A 421 -9.85 8.15 -12.92
C PHE A 421 -9.64 8.63 -14.36
N ALA A 422 -10.71 8.99 -15.08
CA ALA A 422 -10.59 9.56 -16.42
C ALA A 422 -9.98 10.96 -16.41
N TYR A 423 -10.08 11.70 -15.31
CA TYR A 423 -9.49 13.03 -15.15
C TYR A 423 -8.01 12.99 -14.74
N SER A 424 -7.55 11.88 -14.17
CA SER A 424 -6.15 11.68 -13.77
C SER A 424 -5.24 11.21 -14.91
N LEU A 425 -5.82 10.88 -16.09
CA LEU A 425 -5.11 10.52 -17.30
C LEU A 425 -5.44 11.59 -18.37
N PRO A 426 -4.53 12.51 -18.70
CA PRO A 426 -4.75 13.37 -19.85
C PRO A 426 -4.79 12.46 -21.09
N THR A 427 -5.93 12.42 -21.76
CA THR A 427 -5.96 11.93 -23.13
C THR A 427 -5.15 12.94 -23.95
N PRO A 428 -4.05 12.59 -24.60
CA PRO A 428 -3.20 13.54 -25.31
C PRO A 428 -3.89 14.37 -26.38
N LEU A 429 -5.12 14.03 -26.72
CA LEU A 429 -5.94 14.60 -27.81
C LEU A 429 -7.02 15.60 -27.39
N LYS A 430 -7.20 15.91 -26.09
CA LYS A 430 -8.25 16.83 -25.64
C LYS A 430 -7.77 18.13 -24.96
N MET A 431 -6.49 18.32 -24.76
CA MET A 431 -5.99 19.58 -24.22
C MET A 431 -5.70 20.58 -25.36
N SER A 432 -6.66 21.41 -25.68
CA SER A 432 -6.37 22.63 -26.42
C SER A 432 -5.50 23.51 -25.54
N LEU A 433 -4.36 23.98 -26.08
CA LEU A 433 -3.39 24.89 -25.41
C LEU A 433 -3.97 26.22 -24.91
N LYS A 434 -5.29 26.38 -24.85
CA LYS A 434 -6.00 27.62 -24.49
C LYS A 434 -6.52 27.69 -23.05
N GLU A 435 -6.37 26.65 -22.22
CA GLU A 435 -6.98 26.61 -20.88
C GLU A 435 -6.00 26.62 -19.70
N TYR A 436 -4.74 27.00 -19.88
CA TYR A 436 -3.87 27.32 -18.77
C TYR A 436 -3.81 28.85 -18.55
N PRO A 437 -4.37 29.37 -17.44
CA PRO A 437 -4.05 30.73 -17.04
C PRO A 437 -2.58 30.75 -16.63
N THR A 438 -1.79 31.51 -17.35
CA THR A 438 -0.46 31.95 -16.92
C THR A 438 -0.60 32.77 -15.64
N GLN A 439 -0.15 32.24 -14.52
CA GLN A 439 0.33 33.00 -13.36
C GLN A 439 1.64 32.41 -12.89
#